data_8ca21a5bf914671f8b24b08903e2e99a
#
_entry.id   8ca21a5bf914671f8b24b08903e2e99a
#
_cell.length_a   1.000
_cell.length_b   1.000
_cell.length_c   1.000
_cell.angle_alpha   90.00
_cell.angle_beta   90.00
_cell.angle_gamma   90.00
#
_symmetry.space_group_name_H-M   'P 1'
#
loop_
_entity.id
_entity.type
_entity.pdbx_description
1 polymer ?
#
loop_
_entity_poly.entity_id
_entity_poly.type
_entity_poly.pdbx_seq_one_letter_code
_entity_poly.pdbx_strand_id
1 'polypeptide(L)'
;MFYYKKLQCEYMHKNSINIIFAQPEHADYAEQICQLIYESALQRGTGIARRSPEYIAAKINGGKAVVALDGDRLVGFSYIECWGHGDYVATSGLIVDPEYRHLGLAGEIKKRTFELARMRFPFAKLFSITTSLPVMKLNTRLGYKPVTFSELTDDDEFWHGCEGCCNYDILKRNNRRMCLCTGMLYDPKTPLQKQSWWSPYAMAIKNIIKKIFHLK
;
A
#
# COMPACT_ATOMS: atom_id res chain seq x y z
N MET A 1 28.25 -13.38 17.86
CA MET A 1 27.34 -13.14 19.00
C MET A 1 26.45 -11.90 18.80
N PHE A 2 26.93 -10.76 18.31
CA PHE A 2 26.14 -9.53 18.06
C PHE A 2 25.07 -9.69 16.97
N TYR A 3 25.36 -10.39 15.88
CA TYR A 3 24.45 -10.58 14.75
C TYR A 3 23.20 -11.42 15.13
N TYR A 4 23.39 -12.43 15.95
CA TYR A 4 22.31 -13.31 16.45
C TYR A 4 21.34 -12.58 17.40
N LYS A 5 21.88 -11.72 18.29
CA LYS A 5 21.07 -10.87 19.18
C LYS A 5 20.25 -9.82 18.40
N LYS A 6 20.81 -9.26 17.33
CA LYS A 6 20.12 -8.30 16.48
C LYS A 6 18.95 -8.97 15.73
N LEU A 7 19.17 -10.15 15.15
CA LEU A 7 18.13 -10.92 14.48
C LEU A 7 17.02 -11.38 15.45
N GLN A 8 17.37 -11.77 16.66
CA GLN A 8 16.39 -12.12 17.70
C GLN A 8 15.58 -10.90 18.15
N CYS A 9 16.20 -9.73 18.29
CA CYS A 9 15.50 -8.50 18.65
C CYS A 9 14.56 -8.04 17.53
N GLU A 10 14.99 -8.11 16.26
CA GLU A 10 14.15 -7.83 15.08
C GLU A 10 12.98 -8.81 14.95
N TYR A 11 13.21 -10.09 15.26
CA TYR A 11 12.17 -11.14 15.23
C TYR A 11 11.16 -10.96 16.37
N MET A 12 11.61 -10.61 17.56
CA MET A 12 10.75 -10.34 18.73
C MET A 12 9.89 -9.09 18.50
N HIS A 13 10.47 -7.99 17.98
CA HIS A 13 9.73 -6.76 17.63
C HIS A 13 8.66 -6.99 16.56
N LYS A 14 8.97 -7.81 15.57
CA LYS A 14 8.00 -8.10 14.49
C LYS A 14 6.76 -8.86 15.00
N ASN A 15 6.91 -9.69 16.01
CA ASN A 15 5.82 -10.50 16.56
C ASN A 15 4.92 -9.74 17.56
N SER A 16 5.33 -8.52 17.98
CA SER A 16 4.53 -7.66 18.88
C SER A 16 3.62 -6.69 18.10
N ILE A 17 3.86 -6.50 16.79
CA ILE A 17 3.13 -5.50 16.01
C ILE A 17 1.79 -6.05 15.54
N ASN A 18 0.72 -5.42 15.98
CA ASN A 18 -0.65 -5.71 15.57
C ASN A 18 -1.04 -4.86 14.36
N ILE A 19 -1.43 -5.52 13.25
CA ILE A 19 -1.93 -4.85 12.05
C ILE A 19 -3.41 -5.14 11.93
N ILE A 20 -4.24 -4.15 12.22
CA ILE A 20 -5.69 -4.31 12.37
C ILE A 20 -6.46 -3.32 11.51
N PHE A 21 -7.72 -3.63 11.23
CA PHE A 21 -8.66 -2.64 10.75
C PHE A 21 -8.90 -1.61 11.85
N ALA A 22 -8.72 -0.33 11.50
CA ALA A 22 -8.87 0.73 12.47
C ALA A 22 -10.29 0.77 13.03
N GLN A 23 -10.40 1.01 14.34
CA GLN A 23 -11.63 1.21 15.08
C GLN A 23 -11.73 2.69 15.50
N PRO A 24 -12.89 3.21 15.90
CA PRO A 24 -13.06 4.63 16.23
C PRO A 24 -12.07 5.18 17.27
N GLU A 25 -11.67 4.38 18.26
CA GLU A 25 -10.68 4.75 19.27
C GLU A 25 -9.31 5.10 18.70
N HIS A 26 -8.98 4.58 17.50
CA HIS A 26 -7.73 4.91 16.83
C HIS A 26 -7.75 6.28 16.14
N ALA A 27 -8.89 7.01 16.17
CA ALA A 27 -8.96 8.37 15.62
C ALA A 27 -8.06 9.35 16.40
N ASP A 28 -7.71 9.03 17.64
CA ASP A 28 -6.78 9.81 18.47
C ASP A 28 -5.37 9.88 17.86
N TYR A 29 -5.01 8.93 16.98
CA TYR A 29 -3.73 8.95 16.24
C TYR A 29 -3.74 9.86 15.00
N ALA A 30 -4.83 10.54 14.68
CA ALA A 30 -4.97 11.26 13.40
C ALA A 30 -3.89 12.33 13.19
N GLU A 31 -3.56 13.11 14.23
CA GLU A 31 -2.49 14.12 14.19
C GLU A 31 -1.13 13.47 13.96
N GLN A 32 -0.82 12.40 14.70
CA GLN A 32 0.44 11.65 14.57
C GLN A 32 0.58 11.06 13.16
N ILE A 33 -0.50 10.53 12.59
CA ILE A 33 -0.52 10.01 11.21
C ILE A 33 -0.19 11.13 10.21
N CYS A 34 -0.81 12.30 10.34
CA CYS A 34 -0.55 13.45 9.48
C CYS A 34 0.90 13.91 9.57
N GLN A 35 1.48 13.94 10.78
CA GLN A 35 2.87 14.29 11.01
C GLN A 35 3.82 13.28 10.35
N LEU A 36 3.60 11.98 10.52
CA LEU A 36 4.39 10.92 9.87
C LEU A 36 4.33 11.01 8.33
N ILE A 37 3.15 11.32 7.78
CA ILE A 37 2.98 11.53 6.34
C ILE A 37 3.81 12.73 5.87
N TYR A 38 3.74 13.84 6.58
CA TYR A 38 4.46 15.07 6.26
C TYR A 38 5.99 14.89 6.30
N GLU A 39 6.51 14.34 7.38
CA GLU A 39 7.95 14.08 7.56
C GLU A 39 8.48 13.11 6.49
N SER A 40 7.70 12.08 6.19
CA SER A 40 8.07 11.13 5.14
C SER A 40 8.06 11.73 3.74
N ALA A 41 7.19 12.73 3.48
CA ALA A 41 7.19 13.47 2.24
C ALA A 41 8.44 14.34 2.09
N LEU A 42 8.81 15.06 3.16
CA LEU A 42 10.03 15.88 3.21
C LEU A 42 11.29 15.04 2.95
N GLN A 43 11.43 13.90 3.66
CA GLN A 43 12.59 13.02 3.52
C GLN A 43 12.77 12.46 2.10
N ARG A 44 11.67 12.23 1.37
CA ARG A 44 11.71 11.64 0.03
C ARG A 44 11.82 12.67 -1.09
N GLY A 45 11.60 13.96 -0.80
CA GLY A 45 11.55 15.00 -1.83
C GLY A 45 10.44 14.79 -2.87
N THR A 46 9.49 13.88 -2.60
CA THR A 46 8.39 13.54 -3.52
C THR A 46 7.06 13.80 -2.84
N GLY A 47 6.09 14.34 -3.58
CA GLY A 47 4.81 14.72 -3.01
C GLY A 47 4.02 13.53 -2.51
N ILE A 48 3.69 13.58 -1.21
CA ILE A 48 2.48 12.95 -0.70
C ILE A 48 1.50 14.09 -0.48
N ALA A 49 0.28 13.95 -0.96
CA ALA A 49 -0.74 14.96 -0.73
C ALA A 49 -0.97 15.11 0.79
N ARG A 50 -0.94 16.35 1.28
CA ARG A 50 -1.22 16.67 2.68
C ARG A 50 -2.65 16.24 3.03
N ARG A 51 -2.85 15.79 4.24
CA ARG A 51 -4.15 15.44 4.80
C ARG A 51 -4.32 16.15 6.12
N SER A 52 -5.56 16.54 6.44
CA SER A 52 -5.87 17.08 7.76
C SER A 52 -6.16 15.95 8.75
N PRO A 53 -5.99 16.19 10.06
CA PRO A 53 -6.37 15.21 11.08
C PRO A 53 -7.84 14.81 10.99
N GLU A 54 -8.75 15.75 10.70
CA GLU A 54 -10.19 15.50 10.55
C GLU A 54 -10.47 14.54 9.39
N TYR A 55 -9.73 14.70 8.27
CA TYR A 55 -9.84 13.79 7.14
C TYR A 55 -9.41 12.37 7.51
N ILE A 56 -8.27 12.23 8.20
CA ILE A 56 -7.78 10.92 8.66
C ILE A 56 -8.73 10.30 9.68
N ALA A 57 -9.20 11.07 10.68
CA ALA A 57 -10.18 10.60 11.66
C ALA A 57 -11.48 10.12 10.98
N ALA A 58 -11.96 10.83 9.96
CA ALA A 58 -13.14 10.40 9.20
C ALA A 58 -12.92 9.06 8.48
N LYS A 59 -11.69 8.77 7.96
CA LYS A 59 -11.37 7.45 7.38
C LYS A 59 -11.37 6.35 8.43
N ILE A 60 -10.83 6.62 9.61
CA ILE A 60 -10.80 5.69 10.74
C ILE A 60 -12.23 5.40 11.20
N ASN A 61 -13.01 6.43 11.55
CA ASN A 61 -14.39 6.30 12.01
C ASN A 61 -15.30 5.63 10.97
N GLY A 62 -15.03 5.84 9.68
CA GLY A 62 -15.73 5.17 8.59
C GLY A 62 -15.32 3.71 8.36
N GLY A 63 -14.40 3.16 9.16
CA GLY A 63 -13.85 1.81 8.99
C GLY A 63 -13.13 1.63 7.66
N LYS A 64 -12.50 2.70 7.14
CA LYS A 64 -11.78 2.73 5.86
C LYS A 64 -10.27 2.74 6.03
N ALA A 65 -9.76 2.39 7.20
CA ALA A 65 -8.34 2.50 7.53
C ALA A 65 -7.78 1.21 8.15
N VAL A 66 -6.46 1.09 8.08
CA VAL A 66 -5.64 0.06 8.71
C VAL A 66 -4.58 0.76 9.54
N VAL A 67 -4.40 0.33 10.77
CA VAL A 67 -3.33 0.78 11.68
C VAL A 67 -2.41 -0.37 12.01
N ALA A 68 -1.15 -0.08 12.22
CA ALA A 68 -0.16 -0.97 12.79
C ALA A 68 0.29 -0.38 14.13
N LEU A 69 0.19 -1.18 15.19
CA LEU A 69 0.45 -0.79 16.56
C LEU A 69 1.50 -1.71 17.20
N ASP A 70 2.47 -1.14 17.89
CA ASP A 70 3.38 -1.83 18.78
C ASP A 70 3.03 -1.43 20.23
N GLY A 71 2.23 -2.28 20.90
CA GLY A 71 1.48 -1.86 22.08
C GLY A 71 0.54 -0.70 21.73
N ASP A 72 0.68 0.43 22.43
CA ASP A 72 -0.09 1.65 22.20
C ASP A 72 0.59 2.63 21.21
N ARG A 73 1.77 2.28 20.69
CA ARG A 73 2.49 3.12 19.73
C ARG A 73 2.01 2.87 18.32
N LEU A 74 1.55 3.92 17.64
CA LEU A 74 1.29 3.85 16.20
C LEU A 74 2.61 3.78 15.44
N VAL A 75 2.77 2.71 14.62
CA VAL A 75 3.98 2.47 13.82
C VAL A 75 3.70 2.37 12.32
N GLY A 76 2.44 2.39 11.92
CA GLY A 76 2.08 2.41 10.51
C GLY A 76 0.60 2.63 10.26
N PHE A 77 0.29 3.09 9.02
CA PHE A 77 -1.07 3.44 8.64
C PHE A 77 -1.27 3.27 7.13
N SER A 78 -2.49 3.02 6.72
CA SER A 78 -2.97 3.13 5.34
C SER A 78 -4.50 3.22 5.34
N TYR A 79 -5.09 3.77 4.27
CA TYR A 79 -6.54 3.87 4.15
C TYR A 79 -7.03 3.61 2.72
N ILE A 80 -8.33 3.45 2.60
CA ILE A 80 -9.03 3.33 1.32
C ILE A 80 -9.99 4.50 1.10
N GLU A 81 -10.18 4.88 -0.14
CA GLU A 81 -11.14 5.88 -0.58
C GLU A 81 -11.88 5.39 -1.81
N CYS A 82 -13.19 5.64 -1.85
CA CYS A 82 -14.07 5.17 -2.91
C CYS A 82 -14.41 6.34 -3.84
N TRP A 83 -14.37 6.09 -5.15
CA TRP A 83 -14.56 7.06 -6.22
C TRP A 83 -15.48 6.49 -7.30
N GLY A 84 -16.01 7.36 -8.16
CA GLY A 84 -16.84 6.91 -9.29
C GLY A 84 -18.00 6.04 -8.84
N HIS A 85 -18.78 6.50 -7.85
CA HIS A 85 -19.93 5.78 -7.30
C HIS A 85 -19.67 4.34 -6.83
N GLY A 86 -18.42 4.02 -6.51
CA GLY A 86 -18.05 2.69 -6.01
C GLY A 86 -17.34 1.80 -7.02
N ASP A 87 -17.13 2.26 -8.24
CA ASP A 87 -16.44 1.49 -9.28
C ASP A 87 -14.93 1.44 -9.07
N TYR A 88 -14.39 2.44 -8.38
CA TYR A 88 -12.97 2.58 -8.11
C TYR A 88 -12.68 2.77 -6.62
N VAL A 89 -11.65 2.10 -6.11
CA VAL A 89 -11.17 2.28 -4.74
C VAL A 89 -9.67 2.57 -4.77
N ALA A 90 -9.30 3.76 -4.32
CA ALA A 90 -7.90 4.12 -4.10
C ALA A 90 -7.39 3.49 -2.80
N THR A 91 -6.19 2.90 -2.84
CA THR A 91 -5.44 2.49 -1.65
C THR A 91 -4.32 3.48 -1.40
N SER A 92 -4.44 4.28 -0.34
CA SER A 92 -3.70 5.51 -0.12
C SER A 92 -3.03 5.57 1.27
N GLY A 93 -2.14 6.55 1.46
CA GLY A 93 -1.59 6.90 2.76
C GLY A 93 -0.70 5.84 3.40
N LEU A 94 -0.12 4.92 2.61
CA LEU A 94 0.79 3.91 3.17
C LEU A 94 2.02 4.58 3.77
N ILE A 95 2.11 4.52 5.08
CA ILE A 95 3.20 5.08 5.87
C ILE A 95 3.67 4.09 6.94
N VAL A 96 4.96 4.09 7.21
CA VAL A 96 5.59 3.33 8.30
C VAL A 96 6.57 4.25 9.01
N ASP A 97 6.50 4.24 10.34
CA ASP A 97 7.44 4.93 11.21
C ASP A 97 8.88 4.60 10.80
N PRO A 98 9.79 5.59 10.66
CA PRO A 98 11.17 5.37 10.26
C PRO A 98 11.90 4.28 11.05
N GLU A 99 11.68 4.17 12.37
CA GLU A 99 12.31 3.17 13.23
C GLU A 99 11.84 1.75 12.93
N TYR A 100 10.67 1.59 12.34
CA TYR A 100 10.05 0.30 12.00
C TYR A 100 10.17 -0.07 10.51
N ARG A 101 10.95 0.71 9.73
CA ARG A 101 11.24 0.38 8.32
C ARG A 101 12.15 -0.84 8.23
N HIS A 102 12.17 -1.46 7.06
CA HIS A 102 12.94 -2.67 6.75
C HIS A 102 12.48 -3.96 7.43
N LEU A 103 11.48 -3.93 8.33
CA LEU A 103 10.87 -5.10 8.96
C LEU A 103 9.79 -5.78 8.08
N GLY A 104 9.55 -5.28 6.88
CA GLY A 104 8.50 -5.79 5.97
C GLY A 104 7.09 -5.26 6.30
N LEU A 105 6.94 -4.40 7.30
CA LEU A 105 5.67 -3.88 7.82
C LEU A 105 4.80 -3.21 6.73
N ALA A 106 5.41 -2.43 5.83
CA ALA A 106 4.70 -1.82 4.71
C ALA A 106 3.97 -2.85 3.83
N GLY A 107 4.55 -4.03 3.65
CA GLY A 107 3.94 -5.13 2.90
C GLY A 107 2.71 -5.69 3.58
N GLU A 108 2.78 -5.92 4.88
CA GLU A 108 1.66 -6.45 5.68
C GLU A 108 0.52 -5.42 5.79
N ILE A 109 0.83 -4.15 6.05
CA ILE A 109 -0.18 -3.06 6.05
C ILE A 109 -0.85 -2.98 4.67
N LYS A 110 -0.07 -2.99 3.58
CA LYS A 110 -0.63 -2.91 2.22
C LYS A 110 -1.52 -4.11 1.90
N LYS A 111 -1.13 -5.31 2.30
CA LYS A 111 -1.93 -6.53 2.18
C LYS A 111 -3.25 -6.38 2.95
N ARG A 112 -3.18 -5.92 4.19
CA ARG A 112 -4.37 -5.72 5.04
C ARG A 112 -5.30 -4.64 4.46
N THR A 113 -4.74 -3.57 3.89
CA THR A 113 -5.52 -2.53 3.20
C THR A 113 -6.19 -3.06 1.92
N PHE A 114 -5.50 -3.92 1.18
CA PHE A 114 -6.08 -4.61 0.02
C PHE A 114 -7.23 -5.52 0.43
N GLU A 115 -7.07 -6.30 1.49
CA GLU A 115 -8.14 -7.14 2.06
C GLU A 115 -9.36 -6.32 2.45
N LEU A 116 -9.16 -5.19 3.16
CA LEU A 116 -10.22 -4.26 3.53
C LEU A 116 -10.98 -3.75 2.30
N ALA A 117 -10.25 -3.33 1.26
CA ALA A 117 -10.84 -2.85 0.02
C ALA A 117 -11.68 -3.93 -0.66
N ARG A 118 -11.16 -5.17 -0.75
CA ARG A 118 -11.87 -6.31 -1.36
C ARG A 118 -13.10 -6.75 -0.56
N MET A 119 -13.04 -6.67 0.77
CA MET A 119 -14.18 -6.99 1.63
C MET A 119 -15.31 -5.99 1.47
N ARG A 120 -15.00 -4.70 1.44
CA ARG A 120 -16.00 -3.63 1.36
C ARG A 120 -16.52 -3.36 -0.06
N PHE A 121 -15.67 -3.56 -1.06
CA PHE A 121 -15.93 -3.25 -2.47
C PHE A 121 -15.49 -4.43 -3.36
N PRO A 122 -16.19 -5.57 -3.32
CA PRO A 122 -15.76 -6.81 -3.96
C PRO A 122 -15.63 -6.72 -5.50
N PHE A 123 -16.36 -5.80 -6.11
CA PHE A 123 -16.42 -5.65 -7.57
C PHE A 123 -15.66 -4.43 -8.10
N ALA A 124 -15.22 -3.55 -7.20
CA ALA A 124 -14.50 -2.33 -7.57
C ALA A 124 -13.10 -2.63 -8.10
N LYS A 125 -12.65 -1.82 -9.04
CA LYS A 125 -11.25 -1.75 -9.43
C LYS A 125 -10.46 -1.06 -8.32
N LEU A 126 -9.38 -1.67 -7.86
CA LEU A 126 -8.52 -1.06 -6.86
C LEU A 126 -7.34 -0.37 -7.54
N PHE A 127 -7.03 0.85 -7.15
CA PHE A 127 -5.91 1.57 -7.75
C PHE A 127 -5.03 2.29 -6.72
N SER A 128 -3.87 2.70 -7.16
CA SER A 128 -2.90 3.47 -6.40
C SER A 128 -2.03 4.26 -7.36
N ILE A 129 -1.70 5.49 -7.02
CA ILE A 129 -0.68 6.27 -7.73
C ILE A 129 0.53 6.46 -6.82
N THR A 130 1.73 6.26 -7.33
CA THR A 130 2.95 6.34 -6.50
C THR A 130 4.20 6.63 -7.32
N THR A 131 5.15 7.37 -6.73
CA THR A 131 6.52 7.53 -7.23
C THR A 131 7.48 6.50 -6.63
N SER A 132 7.04 5.71 -5.65
CA SER A 132 7.88 4.80 -4.87
C SER A 132 8.00 3.43 -5.53
N LEU A 133 9.20 3.08 -6.01
CA LEU A 133 9.48 1.73 -6.53
C LEU A 133 9.18 0.60 -5.53
N PRO A 134 9.51 0.71 -4.22
CA PRO A 134 9.09 -0.29 -3.24
C PRO A 134 7.57 -0.49 -3.20
N VAL A 135 6.78 0.60 -3.24
CA VAL A 135 5.30 0.52 -3.25
C VAL A 135 4.80 -0.12 -4.56
N MET A 136 5.39 0.20 -5.71
CA MET A 136 5.07 -0.46 -6.98
C MET A 136 5.27 -1.98 -6.89
N LYS A 137 6.40 -2.43 -6.30
CA LYS A 137 6.69 -3.85 -6.08
C LYS A 137 5.66 -4.52 -5.16
N LEU A 138 5.23 -3.84 -4.10
CA LEU A 138 4.17 -4.34 -3.21
C LEU A 138 2.83 -4.47 -3.96
N ASN A 139 2.46 -3.45 -4.72
CA ASN A 139 1.24 -3.47 -5.54
C ASN A 139 1.27 -4.62 -6.56
N THR A 140 2.38 -4.81 -7.27
CA THR A 140 2.53 -5.91 -8.24
C THR A 140 2.35 -7.30 -7.60
N ARG A 141 2.87 -7.50 -6.38
CA ARG A 141 2.67 -8.75 -5.62
C ARG A 141 1.19 -9.02 -5.27
N LEU A 142 0.39 -7.96 -5.12
CA LEU A 142 -1.05 -8.04 -4.88
C LEU A 142 -1.87 -8.12 -6.17
N GLY A 143 -1.22 -8.17 -7.33
CA GLY A 143 -1.87 -8.32 -8.63
C GLY A 143 -2.21 -7.01 -9.34
N TYR A 144 -1.77 -5.86 -8.83
CA TYR A 144 -1.88 -4.60 -9.56
C TYR A 144 -0.94 -4.60 -10.76
N LYS A 145 -1.38 -3.97 -11.85
CA LYS A 145 -0.56 -3.76 -13.06
C LYS A 145 -0.34 -2.27 -13.28
N PRO A 146 0.82 -1.85 -13.79
CA PRO A 146 1.01 -0.46 -14.24
C PRO A 146 0.01 -0.15 -15.35
N VAL A 147 -0.59 1.04 -15.29
CA VAL A 147 -1.58 1.53 -16.25
C VAL A 147 -1.37 3.01 -16.51
N THR A 148 -1.94 3.51 -17.60
CA THR A 148 -2.01 4.94 -17.86
C THR A 148 -3.06 5.61 -16.94
N PHE A 149 -2.95 6.90 -16.71
CA PHE A 149 -3.90 7.61 -15.86
C PHE A 149 -5.33 7.62 -16.42
N SER A 150 -5.47 7.48 -17.75
CA SER A 150 -6.76 7.36 -18.42
C SER A 150 -7.52 6.07 -18.09
N GLU A 151 -6.88 5.09 -17.48
CA GLU A 151 -7.51 3.84 -17.02
C GLU A 151 -7.95 3.90 -15.55
N LEU A 152 -7.58 4.99 -14.86
CA LEU A 152 -7.99 5.27 -13.49
C LEU A 152 -9.36 5.98 -13.49
N THR A 153 -9.81 6.37 -12.30
CA THR A 153 -11.06 7.14 -12.17
C THR A 153 -10.96 8.50 -12.85
N ASP A 154 -12.02 8.95 -13.44
CA ASP A 154 -12.21 10.31 -13.96
C ASP A 154 -12.81 11.28 -12.94
N ASP A 155 -13.13 10.80 -11.74
CA ASP A 155 -13.69 11.56 -10.63
C ASP A 155 -12.82 12.76 -10.26
N ASP A 156 -13.35 13.96 -10.42
CA ASP A 156 -12.64 15.22 -10.18
C ASP A 156 -12.14 15.35 -8.74
N GLU A 157 -12.91 14.86 -7.76
CA GLU A 157 -12.51 14.95 -6.35
C GLU A 157 -11.24 14.14 -6.05
N PHE A 158 -11.06 12.99 -6.74
CA PHE A 158 -9.80 12.26 -6.63
C PHE A 158 -8.61 13.12 -7.08
N TRP A 159 -8.75 13.78 -8.22
CA TRP A 159 -7.67 14.57 -8.81
C TRP A 159 -7.42 15.88 -8.07
N HIS A 160 -8.44 16.49 -7.45
CA HIS A 160 -8.26 17.61 -6.51
C HIS A 160 -7.35 17.21 -5.33
N GLY A 161 -7.39 15.95 -4.92
CA GLY A 161 -6.48 15.42 -3.89
C GLY A 161 -5.00 15.52 -4.24
N CYS A 162 -4.65 15.76 -5.52
CA CYS A 162 -3.27 15.98 -5.97
C CYS A 162 -2.83 17.45 -5.90
N GLU A 163 -3.71 18.42 -5.66
CA GLU A 163 -3.39 19.86 -5.68
C GLU A 163 -2.35 20.27 -4.63
N GLY A 164 -2.34 19.59 -3.49
CA GLY A 164 -1.32 19.78 -2.44
C GLY A 164 0.03 19.08 -2.71
N CYS A 165 0.21 18.48 -3.89
CA CYS A 165 1.42 17.76 -4.25
C CYS A 165 2.41 18.67 -4.99
N CYS A 166 3.72 18.56 -4.68
CA CYS A 166 4.77 19.34 -5.36
C CYS A 166 4.86 19.06 -6.87
N ASN A 167 4.26 17.97 -7.37
CA ASN A 167 4.24 17.60 -8.79
C ASN A 167 2.90 17.96 -9.48
N TYR A 168 2.06 18.75 -8.84
CA TYR A 168 0.73 19.05 -9.38
C TYR A 168 0.79 19.84 -10.70
N ASP A 169 1.79 20.70 -10.87
CA ASP A 169 2.02 21.42 -12.11
C ASP A 169 2.18 20.48 -13.31
N ILE A 170 2.88 19.35 -13.13
CA ILE A 170 3.06 18.31 -14.16
C ILE A 170 1.72 17.70 -14.53
N LEU A 171 0.93 17.33 -13.52
CA LEU A 171 -0.40 16.75 -13.73
C LEU A 171 -1.34 17.71 -14.46
N LYS A 172 -1.37 18.97 -14.01
CA LYS A 172 -2.22 20.03 -14.57
C LYS A 172 -1.91 20.31 -16.03
N ARG A 173 -0.63 20.54 -16.38
CA ARG A 173 -0.22 20.86 -17.78
C ARG A 173 -0.43 19.70 -18.75
N ASN A 174 -0.53 18.45 -18.24
CA ASN A 174 -0.80 17.27 -19.06
C ASN A 174 -2.28 16.86 -19.03
N ASN A 175 -3.19 17.73 -18.58
CA ASN A 175 -4.63 17.45 -18.50
C ASN A 175 -4.92 16.11 -17.80
N ARG A 176 -4.25 15.84 -16.67
CA ARG A 176 -4.36 14.62 -15.85
C ARG A 176 -3.95 13.33 -16.56
N ARG A 177 -3.31 13.40 -17.74
CA ARG A 177 -2.91 12.20 -18.49
C ARG A 177 -1.57 11.62 -18.02
N MET A 178 -0.72 12.42 -17.40
CA MET A 178 0.62 12.03 -16.97
C MET A 178 1.09 12.83 -15.76
N CYS A 179 1.84 12.18 -14.90
CA CYS A 179 2.58 12.75 -13.77
C CYS A 179 3.84 11.92 -13.54
N LEU A 180 4.68 12.30 -12.54
CA LEU A 180 5.80 11.46 -12.09
C LEU A 180 5.35 10.19 -11.35
N CYS A 181 4.10 10.15 -10.91
CA CYS A 181 3.52 8.95 -10.33
C CYS A 181 3.22 7.89 -11.41
N THR A 182 3.40 6.63 -11.06
CA THR A 182 2.90 5.49 -11.83
C THR A 182 1.50 5.13 -11.33
N GLY A 183 0.53 5.05 -12.25
CA GLY A 183 -0.77 4.44 -11.98
C GLY A 183 -0.64 2.93 -11.88
N MET A 184 -1.26 2.35 -10.86
CA MET A 184 -1.29 0.91 -10.64
C MET A 184 -2.75 0.49 -10.44
N LEU A 185 -3.24 -0.48 -11.22
CA LEU A 185 -4.63 -0.92 -11.21
C LEU A 185 -4.73 -2.42 -10.98
N TYR A 186 -5.60 -2.83 -10.06
CA TYR A 186 -6.08 -4.19 -9.88
C TYR A 186 -7.54 -4.24 -10.34
N ASP A 187 -7.85 -5.06 -11.35
CA ASP A 187 -9.22 -5.33 -11.80
C ASP A 187 -9.62 -6.73 -11.34
N PRO A 188 -10.67 -6.86 -10.49
CA PRO A 188 -11.13 -8.15 -9.99
C PRO A 188 -11.68 -9.07 -11.08
N LYS A 189 -12.08 -8.51 -12.23
CA LYS A 189 -12.58 -9.28 -13.38
C LYS A 189 -11.45 -9.87 -14.22
N THR A 190 -10.22 -9.34 -14.09
CA THR A 190 -9.07 -9.87 -14.81
C THR A 190 -8.57 -11.11 -14.09
N PRO A 191 -8.55 -12.29 -14.73
CA PRO A 191 -7.97 -13.47 -14.12
C PRO A 191 -6.53 -13.15 -13.69
N LEU A 192 -6.20 -13.47 -12.43
CA LEU A 192 -4.81 -13.43 -12.00
C LEU A 192 -4.05 -14.35 -12.95
N GLN A 193 -3.25 -13.78 -13.83
CA GLN A 193 -2.24 -14.58 -14.52
C GLN A 193 -1.50 -15.28 -13.39
N LYS A 194 -1.63 -16.61 -13.30
CA LYS A 194 -0.75 -17.41 -12.47
C LYS A 194 0.65 -16.97 -12.84
N GLN A 195 1.25 -16.09 -12.04
CA GLN A 195 2.67 -15.83 -12.17
C GLN A 195 3.28 -17.20 -12.02
N SER A 196 3.75 -17.74 -13.15
CA SER A 196 4.51 -18.96 -13.16
C SER A 196 5.77 -18.67 -12.34
N TRP A 197 5.72 -19.00 -11.06
CA TRP A 197 6.88 -19.02 -10.16
C TRP A 197 7.87 -20.12 -10.55
N TRP A 198 7.56 -20.77 -11.67
CA TRP A 198 8.44 -21.74 -12.29
C TRP A 198 9.47 -20.99 -13.12
N SER A 199 10.48 -20.40 -12.43
CA SER A 199 11.69 -20.06 -13.12
C SER A 199 12.22 -21.35 -13.76
N PRO A 200 12.96 -21.30 -14.87
CA PRO A 200 13.61 -22.48 -15.46
C PRO A 200 14.40 -23.29 -14.42
N TYR A 201 14.95 -22.61 -13.40
CA TYR A 201 15.64 -23.23 -12.25
C TYR A 201 14.71 -24.07 -11.37
N ALA A 202 13.48 -23.61 -11.07
CA ALA A 202 12.55 -24.38 -10.26
C ALA A 202 12.08 -25.64 -10.99
N MET A 203 11.92 -25.58 -12.31
CA MET A 203 11.64 -26.78 -13.14
C MET A 203 12.82 -27.73 -13.16
N ALA A 204 14.04 -27.22 -13.29
CA ALA A 204 15.25 -28.05 -13.24
C ALA A 204 15.40 -28.76 -11.88
N ILE A 205 15.19 -28.03 -10.77
CA ILE A 205 15.22 -28.60 -9.40
C ILE A 205 14.15 -29.67 -9.23
N LYS A 206 12.92 -29.45 -9.70
CA LYS A 206 11.84 -30.44 -9.62
C LYS A 206 12.15 -31.70 -10.43
N ASN A 207 12.79 -31.55 -11.58
CA ASN A 207 13.22 -32.68 -12.40
C ASN A 207 14.39 -33.45 -11.78
N ILE A 208 15.30 -32.74 -11.08
CA ILE A 208 16.41 -33.34 -10.33
C ILE A 208 15.85 -34.14 -9.13
N ILE A 209 14.93 -33.52 -8.37
CA ILE A 209 14.27 -34.20 -7.22
C ILE A 209 13.51 -35.43 -7.68
N LYS A 210 12.73 -35.37 -8.79
CA LYS A 210 12.07 -36.54 -9.36
C LYS A 210 13.04 -37.66 -9.74
N LYS A 211 14.20 -37.29 -10.32
CA LYS A 211 15.25 -38.27 -10.68
C LYS A 211 15.90 -38.92 -9.44
N ILE A 212 16.16 -38.13 -8.39
CA ILE A 212 16.83 -38.62 -7.16
C ILE A 212 15.90 -39.54 -6.36
N PHE A 213 14.62 -39.23 -6.27
CA PHE A 213 13.66 -39.94 -5.41
C PHE A 213 12.79 -40.97 -6.15
N HIS A 214 13.05 -41.28 -7.43
CA HIS A 214 12.32 -42.25 -8.26
C HIS A 214 10.79 -42.11 -8.15
N LEU A 215 10.28 -40.90 -7.93
CA LEU A 215 8.86 -40.63 -7.88
C LEU A 215 8.29 -40.63 -9.32
N LYS A 216 7.41 -41.64 -9.59
CA LYS A 216 6.65 -41.73 -10.83
C LYS A 216 5.58 -40.66 -10.92
#